data_a464a9ac77ccd1dce4f85ad7060abcf7
#
_entry.id   a464a9ac77ccd1dce4f85ad7060abcf7
#
_cell.length_a   1.000
_cell.length_b   1.000
_cell.length_c   1.000
_cell.angle_alpha   90.00
_cell.angle_beta   90.00
_cell.angle_gamma   90.00
#
_symmetry.space_group_name_H-M   'P 1'
#
loop_
_entity.id
_entity.type
_entity.pdbx_description
1 polymer ?
#
loop_
_entity_poly.entity_id
_entity_poly.type
_entity_poly.pdbx_seq_one_letter_code
_entity_poly.pdbx_strand_id
1 'polypeptide(L)'
;MKVPFSWLKQYVDIDVTAQELEDKLFGCGFEVEELIDLGGEISKVVVGVVTECVPQEGTHLHICKVDCGEYGHDIQISTGAPNVYAGMHTAAALDGSTLPGGVKIKAKPLMGVESNGMLCSGEELGLNDDLYPGAEVYGDRKSTRLNSSHRT
;
A
#
# COMPACT_ATOMS: atom_id res chain seq x y z
N MET A 1 22.85 0.25 -14.23
CA MET A 1 22.66 1.40 -13.33
C MET A 1 21.18 1.71 -13.22
N LYS A 2 20.65 1.87 -12.03
CA LYS A 2 19.26 2.25 -11.81
C LYS A 2 19.20 3.73 -11.40
N VAL A 3 18.35 4.50 -12.07
CA VAL A 3 18.21 5.94 -11.83
C VAL A 3 16.76 6.23 -11.46
N PRO A 4 16.49 6.74 -10.25
CA PRO A 4 15.15 7.16 -9.88
C PRO A 4 14.66 8.32 -10.73
N PHE A 5 13.43 8.24 -11.22
CA PHE A 5 12.82 9.30 -12.03
C PHE A 5 12.75 10.64 -11.28
N SER A 6 12.51 10.58 -9.96
CA SER A 6 12.53 11.77 -9.10
C SER A 6 13.89 12.48 -9.03
N TRP A 7 14.98 11.74 -9.19
CA TRP A 7 16.31 12.33 -9.28
C TRP A 7 16.51 13.12 -10.57
N LEU A 8 16.08 12.54 -11.68
CA LEU A 8 16.19 13.22 -12.97
C LEU A 8 15.47 14.56 -12.97
N LYS A 9 14.31 14.63 -12.31
CA LYS A 9 13.54 15.88 -12.15
C LYS A 9 14.25 16.96 -11.35
N GLN A 10 15.27 16.62 -10.55
CA GLN A 10 16.06 17.60 -9.82
C GLN A 10 17.10 18.32 -10.71
N TYR A 11 17.49 17.70 -11.81
CA TYR A 11 18.51 18.23 -12.71
C TYR A 11 17.95 18.79 -14.01
N VAL A 12 16.80 18.29 -14.42
CA VAL A 12 16.16 18.65 -15.69
C VAL A 12 14.65 18.79 -15.47
N ASP A 13 14.07 19.84 -16.03
CA ASP A 13 12.61 19.97 -16.09
C ASP A 13 12.01 18.89 -16.99
N ILE A 14 11.36 17.93 -16.34
CA ILE A 14 10.68 16.81 -17.00
C ILE A 14 9.20 16.92 -16.72
N ASP A 15 8.42 17.23 -17.72
CA ASP A 15 6.97 17.39 -17.69
C ASP A 15 6.22 16.22 -18.33
N VAL A 16 6.94 15.15 -18.65
CA VAL A 16 6.41 13.93 -19.23
C VAL A 16 6.41 12.79 -18.21
N THR A 17 5.65 11.76 -18.48
CA THR A 17 5.66 10.54 -17.68
C THR A 17 6.95 9.75 -17.87
N ALA A 18 7.24 8.80 -16.96
CA ALA A 18 8.42 7.95 -17.08
C ALA A 18 8.39 7.10 -18.37
N GLN A 19 7.21 6.63 -18.77
CA GLN A 19 7.02 5.86 -20.00
C GLN A 19 7.30 6.72 -21.25
N GLU A 20 6.77 7.94 -21.28
CA GLU A 20 7.02 8.87 -22.38
C GLU A 20 8.49 9.29 -22.46
N LEU A 21 9.16 9.39 -21.32
CA LEU A 21 10.60 9.65 -21.26
C LEU A 21 11.40 8.49 -21.84
N GLU A 22 11.03 7.26 -21.52
CA GLU A 22 11.64 6.05 -22.08
C GLU A 22 11.56 6.08 -23.62
N ASP A 23 10.37 6.33 -24.16
CA ASP A 23 10.15 6.43 -25.62
C ASP A 23 11.01 7.51 -26.27
N LYS A 24 11.12 8.67 -25.61
CA LYS A 24 11.97 9.77 -26.10
C LYS A 24 13.45 9.44 -26.07
N LEU A 25 13.93 8.80 -25.00
CA LEU A 25 15.32 8.36 -24.89
C LEU A 25 15.66 7.34 -25.97
N PHE A 26 14.77 6.41 -26.24
CA PHE A 26 14.92 5.44 -27.31
C PHE A 26 15.06 6.13 -28.68
N GLY A 27 14.23 7.14 -28.94
CA GLY A 27 14.30 7.95 -30.16
C GLY A 27 15.60 8.75 -30.32
N CYS A 28 16.29 9.05 -29.20
CA CYS A 28 17.59 9.72 -29.19
C CYS A 28 18.79 8.76 -29.23
N GLY A 29 18.54 7.46 -29.32
CA GLY A 29 19.60 6.45 -29.37
C GLY A 29 20.10 5.98 -28.01
N PHE A 30 19.40 6.30 -26.92
CA PHE A 30 19.70 5.75 -25.61
C PHE A 30 18.84 4.51 -25.36
N GLU A 31 19.46 3.46 -24.91
CA GLU A 31 18.78 2.23 -24.55
C GLU A 31 18.40 2.26 -23.08
N VAL A 32 17.10 2.02 -22.81
CA VAL A 32 16.57 1.77 -21.46
C VAL A 32 16.35 0.27 -21.37
N GLU A 33 17.12 -0.38 -20.52
CA GLU A 33 17.04 -1.83 -20.36
C GLU A 33 15.75 -2.25 -19.65
N GLU A 34 15.31 -1.46 -18.69
CA GLU A 34 14.14 -1.77 -17.87
C GLU A 34 13.53 -0.49 -17.26
N LEU A 35 12.24 -0.34 -17.37
CA LEU A 35 11.45 0.63 -16.62
C LEU A 35 10.72 -0.06 -15.49
N ILE A 36 11.06 0.30 -14.25
CA ILE A 36 10.46 -0.30 -13.05
C ILE A 36 9.47 0.69 -12.45
N ASP A 37 8.20 0.35 -12.46
CA ASP A 37 7.17 1.09 -11.74
C ASP A 37 6.90 0.43 -10.39
N LEU A 38 7.40 1.06 -9.31
CA LEU A 38 7.31 0.53 -7.95
C LEU A 38 5.90 0.54 -7.37
N GLY A 39 5.02 1.34 -7.93
CA GLY A 39 3.64 1.51 -7.44
C GLY A 39 2.55 1.05 -8.39
N GLY A 40 2.90 0.66 -9.62
CA GLY A 40 1.93 0.36 -10.69
C GLY A 40 1.04 -0.85 -10.44
N GLU A 41 1.47 -1.77 -9.61
CA GLU A 41 0.72 -2.97 -9.25
C GLU A 41 -0.22 -2.78 -8.06
N ILE A 42 -0.14 -1.64 -7.38
CA ILE A 42 -0.90 -1.35 -6.18
C ILE A 42 -1.97 -0.30 -6.47
N SER A 43 -3.21 -0.61 -6.14
CA SER A 43 -4.32 0.35 -6.25
C SER A 43 -5.25 0.25 -5.05
N LYS A 44 -5.83 1.38 -4.64
CA LYS A 44 -6.77 1.51 -3.51
C LYS A 44 -6.23 0.99 -2.17
N VAL A 45 -4.94 1.07 -1.97
CA VAL A 45 -4.30 0.84 -0.68
C VAL A 45 -3.94 2.20 -0.08
N VAL A 46 -4.46 2.46 1.10
CA VAL A 46 -4.32 3.75 1.79
C VAL A 46 -3.79 3.55 3.20
N VAL A 47 -3.23 4.60 3.77
CA VAL A 47 -2.90 4.58 5.20
C VAL A 47 -4.16 4.88 5.99
N GLY A 48 -4.54 3.97 6.86
CA GLY A 48 -5.63 4.14 7.79
C GLY A 48 -5.17 4.11 9.24
N VAL A 49 -5.98 4.67 10.11
CA VAL A 49 -5.79 4.63 11.57
C VAL A 49 -6.77 3.64 12.15
N VAL A 50 -6.26 2.68 12.90
CA VAL A 50 -7.11 1.74 13.65
C VAL A 50 -7.71 2.50 14.83
N THR A 51 -9.00 2.76 14.78
CA THR A 51 -9.71 3.50 15.85
C THR A 51 -10.19 2.58 16.96
N GLU A 52 -10.51 1.34 16.63
CA GLU A 52 -10.97 0.33 17.55
C GLU A 52 -10.42 -1.04 17.16
N CYS A 53 -10.01 -1.82 18.13
CA CYS A 53 -9.52 -3.19 17.94
C CYS A 53 -10.06 -4.09 19.05
N VAL A 54 -10.85 -5.08 18.67
CA VAL A 54 -11.49 -6.03 19.60
C VAL A 54 -11.15 -7.45 19.16
N PRO A 55 -10.66 -8.31 20.07
CA PRO A 55 -10.45 -9.71 19.75
C PRO A 55 -11.79 -10.41 19.50
N GLN A 56 -11.84 -11.25 18.48
CA GLN A 56 -13.01 -12.08 18.18
C GLN A 56 -12.96 -13.37 19.01
N GLU A 57 -13.96 -13.60 19.85
CA GLU A 57 -14.03 -14.82 20.67
C GLU A 57 -14.00 -16.10 19.82
N GLY A 58 -13.25 -17.08 20.31
CA GLY A 58 -13.13 -18.38 19.65
C GLY A 58 -12.24 -18.42 18.44
N THR A 59 -11.59 -17.31 18.10
CA THR A 59 -10.68 -17.20 16.96
C THR A 59 -9.40 -16.46 17.33
N HIS A 60 -8.40 -16.51 16.46
CA HIS A 60 -7.18 -15.70 16.58
C HIS A 60 -7.32 -14.34 15.89
N LEU A 61 -8.52 -14.01 15.40
CA LEU A 61 -8.79 -12.80 14.67
C LEU A 61 -9.11 -11.61 15.58
N HIS A 62 -8.80 -10.42 15.08
CA HIS A 62 -9.22 -9.16 15.69
C HIS A 62 -10.15 -8.44 14.71
N ILE A 63 -11.21 -7.86 15.24
CA ILE A 63 -12.14 -7.01 14.50
C ILE A 63 -11.70 -5.57 14.76
N CYS A 64 -11.28 -4.91 13.68
CA CYS A 64 -10.78 -3.54 13.74
C CYS A 64 -11.75 -2.60 13.02
N LYS A 65 -11.86 -1.39 13.55
CA LYS A 65 -12.43 -0.26 12.81
C LYS A 65 -11.31 0.66 12.40
N VAL A 66 -11.30 1.00 11.11
CA VAL A 66 -10.21 1.76 10.50
C VAL A 66 -10.77 3.03 9.88
N ASP A 67 -10.17 4.15 10.21
CA ASP A 67 -10.44 5.43 9.58
C ASP A 67 -9.42 5.67 8.47
N CYS A 68 -9.91 5.73 7.24
CA CYS A 68 -9.11 5.99 6.05
C CYS A 68 -9.33 7.41 5.49
N GLY A 69 -9.79 8.34 6.32
CA GLY A 69 -10.02 9.72 5.93
C GLY A 69 -11.05 9.84 4.81
N GLU A 70 -10.69 10.50 3.73
CA GLU A 70 -11.57 10.70 2.56
C GLU A 70 -12.02 9.41 1.85
N TYR A 71 -11.38 8.28 2.14
CA TYR A 71 -11.74 6.98 1.57
C TYR A 71 -12.74 6.20 2.42
N GLY A 72 -13.08 6.68 3.59
CA GLY A 72 -14.09 6.09 4.46
C GLY A 72 -13.72 6.10 5.94
N HIS A 73 -14.73 6.16 6.77
CA HIS A 73 -14.61 6.13 8.23
C HIS A 73 -15.23 4.83 8.77
N ASP A 74 -14.72 4.36 9.91
CA ASP A 74 -15.24 3.17 10.61
C ASP A 74 -15.34 1.92 9.71
N ILE A 75 -14.39 1.74 8.81
CA ILE A 75 -14.35 0.57 7.95
C ILE A 75 -14.00 -0.65 8.80
N GLN A 76 -14.90 -1.63 8.83
CA GLN A 76 -14.67 -2.86 9.58
C GLN A 76 -13.76 -3.81 8.82
N ILE A 77 -12.65 -4.17 9.41
CA ILE A 77 -11.65 -5.09 8.86
C ILE A 77 -11.31 -6.14 9.90
N SER A 78 -11.45 -7.41 9.53
CA SER A 78 -10.94 -8.53 10.33
C SER A 78 -9.50 -8.84 9.94
N THR A 79 -8.63 -9.00 10.94
CA THR A 79 -7.22 -9.32 10.74
C THR A 79 -6.74 -10.39 11.70
N GLY A 80 -5.81 -11.22 11.22
CA GLY A 80 -5.10 -12.20 12.05
C GLY A 80 -3.79 -11.66 12.63
N ALA A 81 -3.50 -10.37 12.45
CA ALA A 81 -2.27 -9.77 12.95
C ALA A 81 -2.21 -9.79 14.49
N PRO A 82 -1.14 -10.31 15.09
CA PRO A 82 -1.02 -10.35 16.55
C PRO A 82 -0.63 -8.99 17.16
N ASN A 83 -0.12 -8.08 16.35
CA ASN A 83 0.43 -6.78 16.77
C ASN A 83 -0.48 -5.58 16.47
N VAL A 84 -1.74 -5.82 16.11
CA VAL A 84 -2.69 -4.74 15.87
C VAL A 84 -3.20 -4.14 17.18
N TYR A 85 -3.30 -2.82 17.24
CA TYR A 85 -3.81 -2.08 18.38
C TYR A 85 -4.53 -0.80 17.95
N ALA A 86 -5.39 -0.28 18.82
CA ALA A 86 -6.07 0.99 18.57
C ALA A 86 -5.08 2.17 18.58
N GLY A 87 -5.18 3.03 17.57
CA GLY A 87 -4.25 4.14 17.34
C GLY A 87 -3.13 3.82 16.35
N MET A 88 -3.02 2.58 15.90
CA MET A 88 -2.01 2.15 14.93
C MET A 88 -2.30 2.72 13.55
N HIS A 89 -1.25 3.24 12.90
CA HIS A 89 -1.30 3.59 11.48
C HIS A 89 -0.83 2.40 10.66
N THR A 90 -1.63 1.97 9.72
CA THR A 90 -1.31 0.81 8.89
C THR A 90 -1.84 0.96 7.47
N ALA A 91 -1.29 0.18 6.56
CA ALA A 91 -1.79 0.13 5.21
C ALA A 91 -3.07 -0.71 5.16
N ALA A 92 -4.14 -0.12 4.68
CA ALA A 92 -5.43 -0.77 4.51
C ALA A 92 -5.75 -0.91 3.02
N ALA A 93 -5.90 -2.15 2.56
CA ALA A 93 -6.40 -2.45 1.24
C ALA A 93 -7.93 -2.49 1.28
N LEU A 94 -8.55 -1.52 0.64
CA LEU A 94 -10.01 -1.39 0.61
C LEU A 94 -10.65 -2.34 -0.41
N ASP A 95 -11.97 -2.45 -0.36
CA ASP A 95 -12.71 -3.24 -1.34
C ASP A 95 -12.43 -2.77 -2.78
N GLY A 96 -12.08 -3.71 -3.64
CA GLY A 96 -11.68 -3.44 -5.02
C GLY A 96 -10.20 -3.04 -5.18
N SER A 97 -9.39 -3.12 -4.13
CA SER A 97 -7.96 -2.86 -4.22
C SER A 97 -7.21 -3.99 -4.92
N THR A 98 -6.07 -3.64 -5.50
CA THR A 98 -5.14 -4.58 -6.11
C THR A 98 -3.81 -4.53 -5.37
N LEU A 99 -3.29 -5.70 -5.03
CA LEU A 99 -1.97 -5.88 -4.41
C LEU A 99 -0.96 -6.40 -5.44
N PRO A 100 0.35 -6.31 -5.16
CA PRO A 100 1.39 -6.91 -5.99
C PRO A 100 1.11 -8.40 -6.27
N GLY A 101 1.37 -8.83 -7.51
CA GLY A 101 1.03 -10.18 -7.95
C GLY A 101 -0.40 -10.36 -8.47
N GLY A 102 -1.15 -9.26 -8.63
CA GLY A 102 -2.51 -9.27 -9.17
C GLY A 102 -3.58 -9.73 -8.17
N VAL A 103 -3.26 -9.77 -6.89
CA VAL A 103 -4.22 -10.14 -5.84
C VAL A 103 -5.25 -9.02 -5.68
N LYS A 104 -6.53 -9.38 -5.84
CA LYS A 104 -7.65 -8.44 -5.68
C LYS A 104 -8.34 -8.67 -4.34
N ILE A 105 -8.51 -7.58 -3.61
CA ILE A 105 -9.20 -7.58 -2.32
C ILE A 105 -10.67 -7.23 -2.54
N LYS A 106 -11.55 -8.03 -1.96
CA LYS A 106 -13.00 -7.81 -1.97
C LYS A 106 -13.56 -7.94 -0.56
N ALA A 107 -14.58 -7.17 -0.29
CA ALA A 107 -15.36 -7.34 0.93
C ALA A 107 -15.93 -8.76 0.98
N LYS A 108 -15.66 -9.45 2.07
CA LYS A 108 -16.15 -10.82 2.30
C LYS A 108 -16.24 -11.11 3.79
N PRO A 109 -17.15 -11.98 4.21
CA PRO A 109 -17.16 -12.45 5.58
C PRO A 109 -15.93 -13.31 5.88
N LEU A 110 -15.33 -13.09 7.01
CA LEU A 110 -14.22 -13.86 7.53
C LEU A 110 -14.64 -14.43 8.89
N MET A 111 -14.76 -15.74 8.98
CA MET A 111 -15.25 -16.45 10.17
C MET A 111 -16.56 -15.86 10.75
N GLY A 112 -17.52 -15.56 9.87
CA GLY A 112 -18.83 -15.05 10.24
C GLY A 112 -18.92 -13.55 10.51
N VAL A 113 -17.80 -12.83 10.40
CA VAL A 113 -17.75 -11.37 10.56
C VAL A 113 -17.40 -10.72 9.23
N GLU A 114 -18.16 -9.71 8.84
CA GLU A 114 -17.93 -8.96 7.61
C GLU A 114 -16.61 -8.19 7.68
N SER A 115 -15.79 -8.35 6.66
CA SER A 115 -14.53 -7.62 6.49
C SER A 115 -14.55 -6.87 5.16
N ASN A 116 -14.46 -5.55 5.22
CA ASN A 116 -14.54 -4.67 4.06
C ASN A 116 -13.17 -4.26 3.51
N GLY A 117 -12.16 -5.02 3.82
CA GLY A 117 -10.80 -4.79 3.38
C GLY A 117 -9.82 -5.72 4.05
N MET A 118 -8.54 -5.40 3.91
CA MET A 118 -7.44 -6.15 4.52
C MET A 118 -6.38 -5.19 5.05
N LEU A 119 -5.87 -5.44 6.23
CA LEU A 119 -4.66 -4.77 6.70
C LEU A 119 -3.44 -5.45 6.09
N CYS A 120 -2.57 -4.66 5.47
CA CYS A 120 -1.44 -5.17 4.70
C CYS A 120 -0.13 -5.02 5.46
N SER A 121 0.69 -6.07 5.40
CA SER A 121 2.08 -6.04 5.83
C SER A 121 2.97 -5.36 4.77
N GLY A 122 4.20 -5.04 5.16
CA GLY A 122 5.21 -4.58 4.21
C GLY A 122 5.51 -5.61 3.11
N GLU A 123 5.57 -6.87 3.49
CA GLU A 123 5.81 -7.98 2.57
C GLU A 123 4.69 -8.12 1.52
N GLU A 124 3.43 -8.05 1.95
CA GLU A 124 2.27 -8.10 1.04
C GLU A 124 2.23 -6.94 0.06
N LEU A 125 2.80 -5.80 0.44
CA LEU A 125 2.93 -4.61 -0.41
C LEU A 125 4.21 -4.64 -1.27
N GLY A 126 5.06 -5.64 -1.12
CA GLY A 126 6.34 -5.71 -1.81
C GLY A 126 7.34 -4.63 -1.37
N LEU A 127 7.21 -4.12 -0.15
CA LEU A 127 8.11 -3.11 0.40
C LEU A 127 9.43 -3.76 0.84
N ASN A 128 10.51 -3.06 0.57
CA ASN A 128 11.83 -3.50 0.98
C ASN A 128 12.10 -3.11 2.44
N ASP A 129 12.47 -4.07 3.27
CA ASP A 129 12.78 -3.86 4.68
C ASP A 129 13.97 -2.92 4.89
N ASP A 130 14.91 -2.85 3.94
CA ASP A 130 16.03 -1.91 4.00
C ASP A 130 15.58 -0.45 3.90
N LEU A 131 14.50 -0.20 3.15
CA LEU A 131 13.93 1.14 2.98
C LEU A 131 12.92 1.48 4.09
N TYR A 132 12.32 0.47 4.69
CA TYR A 132 11.27 0.60 5.70
C TYR A 132 11.54 -0.32 6.89
N PRO A 133 12.67 -0.13 7.58
CA PRO A 133 13.04 -0.98 8.71
C PRO A 133 11.99 -0.87 9.83
N GLY A 134 11.67 -1.98 10.42
CA GLY A 134 10.68 -2.06 11.48
C GLY A 134 9.23 -2.06 11.00
N ALA A 135 9.02 -2.20 9.70
CA ALA A 135 7.70 -2.54 9.17
C ALA A 135 7.43 -4.03 9.41
N GLU A 136 7.36 -4.39 10.67
CA GLU A 136 6.86 -5.70 11.04
C GLU A 136 5.50 -5.95 10.44
N VAL A 137 5.06 -7.18 10.41
CA VAL A 137 3.93 -7.70 9.62
C VAL A 137 2.76 -6.73 9.43
N TYR A 138 2.45 -5.86 10.34
CA TYR A 138 1.47 -4.79 10.19
C TYR A 138 1.98 -3.51 10.87
N GLY A 139 3.30 -3.31 10.81
CA GLY A 139 3.99 -2.30 11.58
C GLY A 139 3.38 -0.91 11.47
N ASP A 140 3.49 -0.15 12.55
CA ASP A 140 3.03 1.22 12.62
C ASP A 140 3.68 2.08 11.53
N ARG A 141 2.86 2.62 10.66
CA ARG A 141 3.26 3.49 9.56
C ARG A 141 3.04 4.94 9.96
N LYS A 142 4.02 5.52 10.60
CA LYS A 142 3.97 6.95 11.00
C LYS A 142 3.88 7.92 9.82
N SER A 143 4.18 7.44 8.61
CA SER A 143 4.13 8.26 7.41
C SER A 143 2.80 8.12 6.68
N THR A 144 2.12 9.22 6.47
CA THR A 144 0.94 9.30 5.62
C THR A 144 1.24 9.18 4.12
N ARG A 145 2.51 9.10 3.76
CA ARG A 145 2.94 8.98 2.36
C ARG A 145 2.70 7.61 1.75
N LEU A 146 2.45 6.60 2.57
CA LEU A 146 2.14 5.27 2.08
C LEU A 146 0.68 5.20 1.63
N ASN A 147 0.37 5.90 0.58
CA ASN A 147 -0.93 5.88 -0.07
C ASN A 147 -0.72 5.66 -1.56
N SER A 148 -1.21 4.54 -2.09
CA SER A 148 -0.98 4.16 -3.48
C SER A 148 -1.57 5.14 -4.48
N SER A 149 -2.64 5.85 -4.16
CA SER A 149 -3.23 6.86 -5.03
C SER A 149 -2.33 8.09 -5.23
N HIS A 150 -1.36 8.31 -4.34
CA HIS A 150 -0.40 9.40 -4.40
C HIS A 150 1.00 8.94 -4.75
N ARG A 151 1.14 7.69 -5.12
CA ARG A 151 2.40 7.07 -5.36
C ARG A 151 2.91 7.35 -6.70
N THR A 152 2.93 8.33 -7.17
CA THR A 152 3.42 8.67 -8.51
C THR A 152 4.78 9.34 -8.46
#